data_be4fce7d779150c57adb1e265a3a284d
#
_entry.id   be4fce7d779150c57adb1e265a3a284d
#
_cell.length_a   1.000
_cell.length_b   1.000
_cell.length_c   1.000
_cell.angle_alpha   90.00
_cell.angle_beta   90.00
_cell.angle_gamma   90.00
#
_symmetry.space_group_name_H-M   'P 1'
#
loop_
_entity.id
_entity.type
_entity.pdbx_description
1 polymer ?
#
loop_
_entity_poly.entity_id
_entity_poly.type
_entity_poly.pdbx_seq_one_letter_code
_entity_poly.pdbx_strand_id
1 'polypeptide(L)'
;MFPTVPDQILAELARTEGGPDALGLLVRDQDTRRLLVLRAVLDAAEAAGPTVCDAGRKARLREDWAMLADADAATAAADPVQGTVTERALPGVERALPGVERALPGAGRALPGVERPLTPARARLFHPLTGPWARSCLRGLDAGRGTPAEARSLRRDLAHFSAVAAVAAAAAGLPFATRLTARAGVLTLPSLGALHTAASGDVPVDVTHRDGVLTIRQPDAPDVRVHLENGTGAWSGAPAWTPAHALPGLLPSAPPMPLDDLDPYREPPYSTHRGSLSGAATLDDAERKRWLQAWNGTAVALRSGGAHRLTEAAALLRCLVPLEMPPEIGTGRGSCSATRREAFGALLSSTPPDPVTFAATLVHELQHAKLAALTDLVTLHRAGPEARYFAPWRPDPRPYDGLLQGTYSHLAMASYYQRRALLTRPPERDWAWAQHARYHAQVGAALPALVGSPDLTVPGRRFVDEMAATYQRMADHPAPRDHTARAQAYVKSARALWTQRRASALPRPNE
;
A
#
# COMPACT_ATOMS: atom_id res chain seq x y z
N MET A 1 -11.58 9.39 21.95
CA MET A 1 -11.56 10.69 21.24
C MET A 1 -10.67 10.49 20.03
N PHE A 2 -11.21 10.52 18.79
CA PHE A 2 -10.38 10.42 17.59
C PHE A 2 -9.50 11.67 17.49
N PRO A 3 -8.21 11.53 17.08
CA PRO A 3 -7.36 12.69 16.93
C PRO A 3 -7.95 13.62 15.86
N THR A 4 -8.20 14.86 16.22
CA THR A 4 -8.64 15.87 15.25
C THR A 4 -7.47 16.21 14.34
N VAL A 5 -7.69 16.12 13.03
CA VAL A 5 -6.69 16.57 12.05
C VAL A 5 -6.55 18.09 12.14
N PRO A 6 -5.36 18.64 12.44
CA PRO A 6 -5.17 20.08 12.49
C PRO A 6 -5.49 20.75 11.14
N ASP A 7 -6.09 21.94 11.18
CA ASP A 7 -6.47 22.70 9.97
C ASP A 7 -5.28 22.93 9.02
N GLN A 8 -4.09 23.16 9.57
CA GLN A 8 -2.87 23.34 8.77
C GLN A 8 -2.51 22.06 7.99
N ILE A 9 -2.58 20.88 8.64
CA ILE A 9 -2.32 19.59 7.99
C ILE A 9 -3.38 19.33 6.92
N LEU A 10 -4.65 19.61 7.21
CA LEU A 10 -5.74 19.47 6.25
C LEU A 10 -5.52 20.31 4.99
N ALA A 11 -5.13 21.59 5.17
CA ALA A 11 -4.84 22.51 4.07
C ALA A 11 -3.62 22.06 3.26
N GLU A 12 -2.57 21.60 3.93
CA GLU A 12 -1.35 21.10 3.29
C GLU A 12 -1.64 19.88 2.42
N LEU A 13 -2.38 18.89 2.95
CA LEU A 13 -2.80 17.72 2.18
C LEU A 13 -3.72 18.10 1.03
N ALA A 14 -4.63 19.07 1.21
CA ALA A 14 -5.52 19.56 0.16
C ALA A 14 -4.77 20.20 -1.02
N ARG A 15 -3.63 20.83 -0.79
CA ARG A 15 -2.69 21.30 -1.82
C ARG A 15 -1.97 20.20 -2.56
N THR A 16 -2.30 18.94 -2.27
CA THR A 16 -1.60 17.75 -2.76
C THR A 16 -0.14 17.66 -2.30
N GLU A 17 0.21 18.37 -1.25
CA GLU A 17 1.51 18.38 -0.58
C GLU A 17 1.46 17.54 0.70
N GLY A 18 2.59 17.40 1.38
CA GLY A 18 2.67 16.73 2.67
C GLY A 18 4.05 16.94 3.26
N GLY A 19 4.14 17.75 4.34
CA GLY A 19 5.33 17.86 5.14
C GLY A 19 5.47 16.70 6.12
N PRO A 20 6.59 16.66 6.87
CA PRO A 20 6.88 15.55 7.78
C PRO A 20 5.76 15.26 8.79
N ASP A 21 5.14 16.31 9.34
CA ASP A 21 4.08 16.17 10.34
C ASP A 21 2.81 15.57 9.73
N ALA A 22 2.40 16.03 8.55
CA ALA A 22 1.23 15.53 7.83
C ALA A 22 1.43 14.07 7.42
N LEU A 23 2.57 13.74 6.81
CA LEU A 23 2.88 12.38 6.40
C LEU A 23 3.05 11.45 7.60
N GLY A 24 3.73 11.90 8.64
CA GLY A 24 3.90 11.15 9.88
C GLY A 24 2.58 10.87 10.59
N LEU A 25 1.61 11.81 10.56
CA LEU A 25 0.25 11.57 11.08
C LEU A 25 -0.44 10.42 10.33
N LEU A 26 -0.43 10.46 8.99
CA LEU A 26 -1.06 9.42 8.17
C LEU A 26 -0.40 8.05 8.39
N VAL A 27 0.93 8.01 8.40
CA VAL A 27 1.70 6.77 8.61
C VAL A 27 1.39 6.15 9.98
N ARG A 28 1.44 6.94 11.06
CA ARG A 28 1.16 6.46 12.42
C ARG A 28 -0.27 5.96 12.58
N ASP A 29 -1.26 6.65 12.00
CA ASP A 29 -2.65 6.19 12.03
C ASP A 29 -2.80 4.85 11.30
N GLN A 30 -2.25 4.72 10.11
CA GLN A 30 -2.33 3.49 9.32
C GLN A 30 -1.59 2.32 9.98
N ASP A 31 -0.46 2.55 10.62
CA ASP A 31 0.24 1.54 11.40
C ASP A 31 -0.57 1.10 12.63
N THR A 32 -1.17 2.05 13.34
CA THR A 32 -2.08 1.77 14.45
C THR A 32 -3.28 0.93 14.00
N ARG A 33 -3.89 1.27 12.86
CA ARG A 33 -5.00 0.48 12.27
C ARG A 33 -4.59 -0.93 11.92
N ARG A 34 -3.37 -1.15 11.41
CA ARG A 34 -2.86 -2.51 11.15
C ARG A 34 -2.77 -3.33 12.44
N LEU A 35 -2.25 -2.75 13.51
CA LEU A 35 -2.22 -3.43 14.82
C LEU A 35 -3.62 -3.74 15.34
N LEU A 36 -4.57 -2.80 15.21
CA LEU A 36 -5.96 -3.02 15.61
C LEU A 36 -6.63 -4.14 14.80
N VAL A 37 -6.41 -4.19 13.47
CA VAL A 37 -6.94 -5.27 12.63
C VAL A 37 -6.28 -6.61 12.98
N LEU A 38 -4.98 -6.64 13.25
CA LEU A 38 -4.29 -7.84 13.71
C LEU A 38 -4.85 -8.31 15.07
N ARG A 39 -5.04 -7.39 16.01
CA ARG A 39 -5.66 -7.71 17.29
C ARG A 39 -7.07 -8.30 17.11
N ALA A 40 -7.86 -7.71 16.21
CA ALA A 40 -9.19 -8.23 15.87
C ALA A 40 -9.13 -9.66 15.30
N VAL A 41 -8.10 -10.01 14.50
CA VAL A 41 -7.89 -11.40 14.03
C VAL A 41 -7.63 -12.35 15.18
N LEU A 42 -6.77 -11.97 16.14
CA LEU A 42 -6.44 -12.82 17.28
C LEU A 42 -7.66 -13.00 18.19
N ASP A 43 -8.40 -11.94 18.48
CA ASP A 43 -9.61 -11.98 19.32
C ASP A 43 -10.72 -12.81 18.65
N ALA A 44 -10.94 -12.63 17.33
CA ALA A 44 -11.91 -13.42 16.57
C ALA A 44 -11.53 -14.91 16.49
N ALA A 45 -10.25 -15.23 16.31
CA ALA A 45 -9.77 -16.60 16.33
C ALA A 45 -9.97 -17.26 17.71
N GLU A 46 -9.69 -16.51 18.80
CA GLU A 46 -9.90 -17.00 20.17
C GLU A 46 -11.37 -17.24 20.48
N ALA A 47 -12.26 -16.35 20.04
CA ALA A 47 -13.71 -16.46 20.22
C ALA A 47 -14.35 -17.53 19.32
N ALA A 48 -13.72 -17.90 18.20
CA ALA A 48 -14.26 -18.84 17.24
C ALA A 48 -14.47 -20.24 17.86
N GLY A 49 -15.55 -20.91 17.46
CA GLY A 49 -15.84 -22.28 17.87
C GLY A 49 -14.79 -23.29 17.34
N PRO A 50 -14.67 -24.48 17.99
CA PRO A 50 -13.61 -25.45 17.68
C PRO A 50 -13.69 -26.01 16.24
N THR A 51 -14.83 -25.92 15.58
CA THR A 51 -15.01 -26.31 14.17
C THR A 51 -14.43 -25.30 13.18
N VAL A 52 -14.25 -24.04 13.59
CA VAL A 52 -13.67 -22.94 12.79
C VAL A 52 -12.20 -22.77 13.14
N CYS A 53 -11.89 -22.65 14.42
CA CYS A 53 -10.54 -22.54 14.96
C CYS A 53 -10.37 -23.47 16.16
N ASP A 54 -9.68 -24.60 15.95
CA ASP A 54 -9.46 -25.60 16.99
C ASP A 54 -8.45 -25.13 18.05
N ALA A 55 -8.39 -25.86 19.19
CA ALA A 55 -7.53 -25.52 20.32
C ALA A 55 -6.04 -25.50 19.96
N GLY A 56 -5.59 -26.39 19.09
CA GLY A 56 -4.20 -26.44 18.64
C GLY A 56 -3.82 -25.18 17.84
N ARG A 57 -4.72 -24.72 16.99
CA ARG A 57 -4.51 -23.49 16.22
C ARG A 57 -4.51 -22.22 17.08
N LYS A 58 -5.43 -22.16 18.06
CA LYS A 58 -5.42 -21.07 19.05
C LYS A 58 -4.12 -21.02 19.85
N ALA A 59 -3.64 -22.18 20.31
CA ALA A 59 -2.35 -22.29 20.99
C ALA A 59 -1.21 -21.80 20.08
N ARG A 60 -1.22 -22.21 18.82
CA ARG A 60 -0.23 -21.80 17.83
C ARG A 60 -0.20 -20.28 17.60
N LEU A 61 -1.36 -19.64 17.45
CA LEU A 61 -1.43 -18.17 17.29
C LEU A 61 -0.87 -17.42 18.52
N ARG A 62 -1.05 -17.95 19.73
CA ARG A 62 -0.46 -17.37 20.94
C ARG A 62 1.06 -17.54 20.97
N GLU A 63 1.58 -18.71 20.56
CA GLU A 63 3.03 -18.96 20.42
C GLU A 63 3.66 -18.02 19.39
N ASP A 64 3.03 -17.85 18.24
CA ASP A 64 3.49 -16.94 17.18
C ASP A 64 3.49 -15.48 17.66
N TRP A 65 2.48 -15.07 18.42
CA TRP A 65 2.44 -13.73 19.03
C TRP A 65 3.56 -13.55 20.06
N ALA A 66 3.82 -14.55 20.90
CA ALA A 66 4.91 -14.50 21.87
C ALA A 66 6.27 -14.38 21.15
N MET A 67 6.48 -15.15 20.09
CA MET A 67 7.70 -15.07 19.27
C MET A 67 7.91 -13.68 18.67
N LEU A 68 6.85 -13.02 18.19
CA LEU A 68 6.89 -11.64 17.68
C LEU A 68 7.23 -10.64 18.79
N ALA A 69 6.64 -10.80 19.98
CA ALA A 69 6.90 -9.93 21.12
C ALA A 69 8.36 -10.06 21.60
N ASP A 70 8.90 -11.28 21.64
CA ASP A 70 10.29 -11.53 21.99
C ASP A 70 11.25 -10.93 20.94
N ALA A 71 10.92 -10.99 19.65
CA ALA A 71 11.68 -10.36 18.58
C ALA A 71 11.69 -8.82 18.68
N ASP A 72 10.58 -8.20 19.06
CA ASP A 72 10.50 -6.74 19.29
C ASP A 72 11.33 -6.34 20.51
N ALA A 73 11.23 -7.09 21.62
CA ALA A 73 11.96 -6.84 22.85
C ALA A 73 13.49 -7.02 22.71
N ALA A 74 13.94 -8.07 22.01
CA ALA A 74 15.35 -8.33 21.79
C ALA A 74 16.04 -7.19 21.02
N THR A 75 15.38 -6.64 20.01
CA THR A 75 15.92 -5.54 19.23
C THR A 75 15.92 -4.22 20.02
N ALA A 76 14.89 -3.98 20.86
CA ALA A 76 14.84 -2.81 21.72
C ALA A 76 15.95 -2.80 22.79
N ALA A 77 16.35 -3.98 23.29
CA ALA A 77 17.42 -4.13 24.26
C ALA A 77 18.83 -3.98 23.67
N ALA A 78 18.98 -4.25 22.36
CA ALA A 78 20.28 -4.12 21.66
C ALA A 78 20.66 -2.68 21.31
N ASP A 79 19.75 -1.69 21.49
CA ASP A 79 19.97 -0.28 21.16
C ASP A 79 20.35 0.52 22.45
N PRO A 80 21.64 0.82 22.71
CA PRO A 80 22.10 1.32 24.02
C PRO A 80 21.82 2.82 24.27
N VAL A 81 21.04 3.50 23.46
CA VAL A 81 20.76 4.95 23.57
C VAL A 81 19.49 5.25 24.36
N GLN A 82 19.06 4.39 25.32
CA GLN A 82 17.96 4.69 26.26
C GLN A 82 18.43 4.83 27.71
N GLY A 83 19.08 5.95 28.03
CA GLY A 83 19.10 6.49 29.38
C GLY A 83 17.77 7.22 29.65
N THR A 84 16.99 6.66 30.58
CA THR A 84 16.00 7.29 31.45
C THR A 84 15.08 8.39 30.90
N VAL A 85 13.84 8.04 30.55
CA VAL A 85 12.66 8.88 30.79
C VAL A 85 11.57 8.03 31.42
N THR A 86 11.23 8.36 32.66
CA THR A 86 10.19 7.75 33.49
C THR A 86 8.83 7.79 32.80
N GLU A 87 8.24 6.65 32.68
CA GLU A 87 6.90 6.40 32.12
C GLU A 87 5.83 7.04 33.03
N ARG A 88 4.95 7.86 32.44
CA ARG A 88 3.65 8.19 33.02
C ARG A 88 2.59 7.46 32.20
N ALA A 89 2.05 6.39 32.77
CA ALA A 89 0.98 5.60 32.21
C ALA A 89 -0.29 6.44 31.99
N LEU A 90 -0.94 6.26 30.84
CA LEU A 90 -2.31 6.72 30.61
C LEU A 90 -3.29 5.75 31.28
N PRO A 91 -4.22 6.22 32.14
CA PRO A 91 -5.21 5.37 32.77
C PRO A 91 -6.34 5.08 31.77
N GLY A 92 -6.72 3.83 31.58
CA GLY A 92 -8.00 3.49 30.99
C GLY A 92 -8.11 2.29 30.05
N VAL A 93 -7.11 1.42 29.92
CA VAL A 93 -7.27 0.17 29.14
C VAL A 93 -6.78 -1.03 29.95
N GLU A 94 -7.31 -1.16 31.16
CA GLU A 94 -7.23 -2.40 31.92
C GLU A 94 -8.61 -3.06 31.92
N ARG A 95 -8.76 -4.08 31.06
CA ARG A 95 -9.54 -5.29 31.39
C ARG A 95 -9.54 -6.29 30.24
N ALA A 96 -9.06 -7.44 30.62
CA ALA A 96 -9.39 -8.78 30.15
C ALA A 96 -8.47 -9.41 29.10
N LEU A 97 -7.58 -10.22 29.59
CA LEU A 97 -7.43 -11.66 29.28
C LEU A 97 -6.34 -12.19 30.24
N PRO A 98 -6.57 -13.18 31.08
CA PRO A 98 -5.51 -13.80 31.87
C PRO A 98 -4.60 -14.59 30.93
N GLY A 99 -3.34 -14.18 30.84
CA GLY A 99 -2.29 -14.87 30.09
C GLY A 99 -1.70 -14.12 28.87
N VAL A 100 -2.13 -12.91 28.52
CA VAL A 100 -1.57 -12.11 27.41
C VAL A 100 -1.09 -10.73 27.91
N GLU A 101 -0.40 -10.72 29.05
CA GLU A 101 0.15 -9.49 29.64
C GLU A 101 1.52 -9.08 29.11
N ARG A 102 1.86 -9.37 27.85
CA ARG A 102 2.98 -8.70 27.21
C ARG A 102 2.47 -7.87 26.04
N ALA A 103 1.90 -6.70 26.36
CA ALA A 103 1.74 -5.64 25.37
C ALA A 103 3.10 -5.30 24.78
N LEU A 104 3.15 -5.04 23.47
CA LEU A 104 4.34 -4.45 22.86
C LEU A 104 4.67 -3.15 23.62
N PRO A 105 5.90 -2.97 24.12
CA PRO A 105 6.25 -1.78 24.91
C PRO A 105 6.04 -0.52 24.08
N GLY A 106 5.28 0.39 24.65
CA GLY A 106 5.06 1.80 24.38
C GLY A 106 5.32 2.36 22.98
N ALA A 107 4.29 2.97 22.41
CA ALA A 107 4.44 4.07 21.47
C ALA A 107 5.05 5.27 22.23
N GLY A 108 6.34 5.20 22.58
CA GLY A 108 7.08 6.27 23.20
C GLY A 108 7.17 7.47 22.25
N ARG A 109 6.86 8.64 22.78
CA ARG A 109 6.94 9.94 22.11
C ARG A 109 8.36 10.15 21.57
N ALA A 110 8.57 9.94 20.26
CA ALA A 110 9.80 10.29 19.59
C ALA A 110 9.95 11.81 19.53
N LEU A 111 11.13 12.32 19.81
CA LEU A 111 11.50 13.71 19.56
C LEU A 111 11.33 14.02 18.06
N PRO A 112 10.87 15.22 17.65
CA PRO A 112 10.69 15.55 16.25
C PRO A 112 12.06 15.52 15.54
N GLY A 113 12.19 14.63 14.53
CA GLY A 113 13.29 14.62 13.58
C GLY A 113 14.16 13.37 13.47
N VAL A 114 14.00 12.36 14.33
CA VAL A 114 14.73 11.08 14.18
C VAL A 114 13.71 9.94 14.24
N GLU A 115 13.24 9.50 13.07
CA GLU A 115 12.50 8.25 12.98
C GLU A 115 13.46 7.11 13.33
N ARG A 116 13.17 6.41 14.43
CA ARG A 116 13.90 5.20 14.77
C ARG A 116 13.66 4.14 13.70
N PRO A 117 14.69 3.40 13.29
CA PRO A 117 14.48 2.25 12.43
C PRO A 117 13.47 1.29 13.09
N LEU A 118 12.53 0.79 12.31
CA LEU A 118 11.56 -0.19 12.78
C LEU A 118 12.29 -1.45 13.24
N THR A 119 11.89 -2.01 14.38
CA THR A 119 12.35 -3.35 14.77
C THR A 119 11.92 -4.37 13.70
N PRO A 120 12.61 -5.53 13.57
CA PRO A 120 12.22 -6.58 12.63
C PRO A 120 10.75 -7.01 12.79
N ALA A 121 10.25 -7.11 14.03
CA ALA A 121 8.86 -7.42 14.28
C ALA A 121 7.91 -6.34 13.74
N ARG A 122 8.19 -5.07 14.02
CA ARG A 122 7.38 -3.94 13.52
C ARG A 122 7.46 -3.80 12.01
N ALA A 123 8.64 -4.03 11.42
CA ALA A 123 8.80 -4.02 9.98
C ALA A 123 7.88 -5.06 9.30
N ARG A 124 7.67 -6.22 9.95
CA ARG A 124 6.74 -7.25 9.43
C ARG A 124 5.29 -6.90 9.70
N LEU A 125 4.94 -6.45 10.91
CA LEU A 125 3.57 -6.08 11.26
C LEU A 125 3.06 -4.86 10.47
N PHE A 126 3.95 -3.91 10.18
CA PHE A 126 3.62 -2.71 9.41
C PHE A 126 3.82 -2.86 7.89
N HIS A 127 4.18 -4.06 7.43
CA HIS A 127 4.22 -4.32 6.00
C HIS A 127 2.84 -4.13 5.36
N PRO A 128 2.74 -3.46 4.19
CA PRO A 128 1.45 -3.15 3.58
C PRO A 128 0.53 -4.36 3.39
N LEU A 129 1.08 -5.51 3.00
CA LEU A 129 0.30 -6.72 2.72
C LEU A 129 -0.24 -7.43 3.96
N THR A 130 0.19 -7.04 5.17
CA THR A 130 -0.43 -7.48 6.43
C THR A 130 -1.90 -7.10 6.52
N GLY A 131 -2.30 -5.94 5.97
CA GLY A 131 -3.70 -5.52 5.95
C GLY A 131 -4.62 -6.44 5.14
N PRO A 132 -4.34 -6.72 3.86
CA PRO A 132 -5.08 -7.69 3.06
C PRO A 132 -5.14 -9.09 3.68
N TRP A 133 -4.02 -9.57 4.20
CA TRP A 133 -3.96 -10.85 4.92
C TRP A 133 -4.91 -10.87 6.14
N ALA A 134 -4.79 -9.90 7.03
CA ALA A 134 -5.60 -9.83 8.24
C ALA A 134 -7.11 -9.72 7.92
N ARG A 135 -7.49 -8.96 6.89
CA ARG A 135 -8.87 -8.89 6.41
C ARG A 135 -9.36 -10.21 5.82
N SER A 136 -8.49 -10.99 5.17
CA SER A 136 -8.85 -12.34 4.70
C SER A 136 -9.14 -13.27 5.88
N CYS A 137 -8.30 -13.24 6.93
CA CYS A 137 -8.54 -13.97 8.17
C CYS A 137 -9.89 -13.60 8.81
N LEU A 138 -10.19 -12.31 8.97
CA LEU A 138 -11.44 -11.84 9.58
C LEU A 138 -12.66 -12.31 8.79
N ARG A 139 -12.66 -12.17 7.46
CA ARG A 139 -13.75 -12.68 6.62
C ARG A 139 -13.97 -14.19 6.78
N GLY A 140 -12.88 -14.95 6.83
CA GLY A 140 -12.97 -16.41 7.02
C GLY A 140 -13.47 -16.79 8.41
N LEU A 141 -13.10 -16.05 9.45
CA LEU A 141 -13.56 -16.27 10.82
C LEU A 141 -15.04 -15.88 11.00
N ASP A 142 -15.47 -14.78 10.37
CA ASP A 142 -16.87 -14.28 10.41
C ASP A 142 -17.83 -15.18 9.63
N ALA A 143 -17.39 -15.77 8.52
CA ALA A 143 -18.19 -16.70 7.71
C ALA A 143 -18.57 -17.98 8.48
N GLY A 144 -17.89 -18.30 9.56
CA GLY A 144 -18.20 -19.43 10.44
C GLY A 144 -18.04 -20.80 9.74
N ARG A 145 -19.10 -21.62 9.74
CA ARG A 145 -19.11 -22.94 9.04
C ARG A 145 -19.29 -22.74 7.54
N GLY A 146 -18.19 -22.43 6.85
CA GLY A 146 -18.15 -22.37 5.41
C GLY A 146 -17.99 -23.73 4.72
N THR A 147 -17.83 -23.70 3.41
CA THR A 147 -17.49 -24.88 2.60
C THR A 147 -16.11 -25.44 3.00
N PRO A 148 -15.81 -26.72 2.66
CA PRO A 148 -14.48 -27.28 2.89
C PRO A 148 -13.35 -26.48 2.22
N ALA A 149 -13.63 -25.77 1.12
CA ALA A 149 -12.66 -24.90 0.45
C ALA A 149 -12.40 -23.64 1.25
N GLU A 150 -13.43 -22.98 1.76
CA GLU A 150 -13.33 -21.78 2.63
C GLU A 150 -12.61 -22.11 3.94
N ALA A 151 -12.93 -23.26 4.55
CA ALA A 151 -12.24 -23.75 5.73
C ALA A 151 -10.75 -24.01 5.49
N ARG A 152 -10.37 -24.53 4.30
CA ARG A 152 -8.97 -24.68 3.92
C ARG A 152 -8.30 -23.33 3.71
N SER A 153 -8.98 -22.37 3.06
CA SER A 153 -8.46 -21.00 2.88
C SER A 153 -8.18 -20.34 4.21
N LEU A 154 -9.14 -20.37 5.14
CA LEU A 154 -8.95 -19.82 6.47
C LEU A 154 -7.77 -20.45 7.23
N ARG A 155 -7.63 -21.78 7.13
CA ARG A 155 -6.48 -22.47 7.74
C ARG A 155 -5.14 -21.99 7.18
N ARG A 156 -5.05 -21.79 5.85
CA ARG A 156 -3.87 -21.24 5.18
C ARG A 156 -3.59 -19.81 5.61
N ASP A 157 -4.66 -19.00 5.69
CA ASP A 157 -4.55 -17.59 6.10
C ASP A 157 -4.05 -17.46 7.55
N LEU A 158 -4.61 -18.22 8.48
CA LEU A 158 -4.14 -18.23 9.88
C LEU A 158 -2.71 -18.79 10.02
N ALA A 159 -2.33 -19.81 9.22
CA ALA A 159 -0.99 -20.38 9.24
C ALA A 159 0.10 -19.40 8.72
N HIS A 160 -0.26 -18.42 7.91
CA HIS A 160 0.68 -17.40 7.42
C HIS A 160 1.26 -16.56 8.57
N PHE A 161 0.51 -16.39 9.66
CA PHE A 161 1.00 -15.66 10.82
C PHE A 161 2.26 -16.30 11.43
N SER A 162 2.36 -17.63 11.42
CA SER A 162 3.57 -18.33 11.84
C SER A 162 4.79 -18.00 10.99
N ALA A 163 4.60 -17.81 9.67
CA ALA A 163 5.70 -17.40 8.78
C ALA A 163 6.14 -15.94 9.07
N VAL A 164 5.19 -15.04 9.35
CA VAL A 164 5.48 -13.66 9.77
C VAL A 164 6.28 -13.64 11.06
N ALA A 165 5.87 -14.42 12.07
CA ALA A 165 6.55 -14.52 13.37
C ALA A 165 7.96 -15.11 13.22
N ALA A 166 8.10 -16.20 12.45
CA ALA A 166 9.40 -16.85 12.21
C ALA A 166 10.40 -15.92 11.52
N VAL A 167 9.95 -15.16 10.50
CA VAL A 167 10.80 -14.18 9.81
C VAL A 167 11.23 -13.05 10.73
N ALA A 168 10.31 -12.53 11.57
CA ALA A 168 10.63 -11.49 12.53
C ALA A 168 11.66 -11.97 13.57
N ALA A 169 11.49 -13.18 14.11
CA ALA A 169 12.42 -13.78 15.04
C ALA A 169 13.80 -14.04 14.43
N ALA A 170 13.84 -14.56 13.18
CA ALA A 170 15.07 -14.77 12.46
C ALA A 170 15.83 -13.46 12.21
N ALA A 171 15.13 -12.42 11.76
CA ALA A 171 15.72 -11.10 11.53
C ALA A 171 16.17 -10.40 12.83
N ALA A 172 15.57 -10.74 13.97
CA ALA A 172 16.04 -10.31 15.30
C ALA A 172 17.17 -11.18 15.88
N GLY A 173 17.66 -12.17 15.11
CA GLY A 173 18.73 -13.06 15.55
C GLY A 173 18.33 -14.11 16.59
N LEU A 174 17.03 -14.27 16.87
CA LEU A 174 16.56 -15.22 17.89
C LEU A 174 16.62 -16.66 17.37
N PRO A 175 17.19 -17.60 18.14
CA PRO A 175 17.13 -19.02 17.82
C PRO A 175 15.70 -19.55 18.03
N PHE A 176 15.19 -20.36 17.12
CA PHE A 176 13.90 -21.02 17.25
C PHE A 176 13.83 -22.33 16.45
N ALA A 177 12.85 -23.14 16.79
CA ALA A 177 12.39 -24.27 15.98
C ALA A 177 10.85 -24.22 15.89
N THR A 178 10.33 -24.27 14.69
CA THR A 178 8.90 -24.14 14.46
C THR A 178 8.45 -24.94 13.24
N ARG A 179 7.16 -25.28 13.18
CA ARG A 179 6.53 -25.93 12.03
C ARG A 179 5.67 -24.94 11.28
N LEU A 180 5.99 -24.74 9.98
CA LEU A 180 5.23 -23.90 9.07
C LEU A 180 4.46 -24.74 8.07
N THR A 181 3.56 -24.14 7.31
CA THR A 181 2.80 -24.79 6.26
C THR A 181 3.13 -24.18 4.89
N ALA A 182 3.71 -24.97 3.99
CA ALA A 182 3.79 -24.60 2.59
C ALA A 182 2.37 -24.66 2.00
N ARG A 183 1.95 -23.60 1.32
CA ARG A 183 0.63 -23.48 0.67
C ARG A 183 0.73 -23.91 -0.77
N ALA A 184 0.03 -24.95 -1.17
CA ALA A 184 0.05 -25.48 -2.53
C ALA A 184 1.50 -25.71 -3.05
N GLY A 185 2.35 -26.28 -2.19
CA GLY A 185 3.75 -26.57 -2.53
C GLY A 185 4.71 -25.40 -2.40
N VAL A 186 4.29 -24.23 -1.92
CA VAL A 186 5.15 -23.04 -1.76
C VAL A 186 5.15 -22.56 -0.31
N LEU A 187 6.31 -22.56 0.33
CA LEU A 187 6.53 -21.91 1.61
C LEU A 187 7.03 -20.49 1.35
N THR A 188 6.18 -19.49 1.55
CA THR A 188 6.59 -18.08 1.49
C THR A 188 7.06 -17.63 2.87
N LEU A 189 8.28 -17.11 2.94
CA LEU A 189 8.83 -16.41 4.08
C LEU A 189 8.90 -14.92 3.74
N PRO A 190 7.98 -14.08 4.27
CA PRO A 190 7.83 -12.67 3.87
C PRO A 190 9.16 -11.92 3.93
N SER A 191 9.54 -11.19 2.87
CA SER A 191 10.80 -10.47 2.67
C SER A 191 12.09 -11.30 2.59
N LEU A 192 12.05 -12.61 2.85
CA LEU A 192 13.23 -13.46 2.68
C LEU A 192 13.20 -14.19 1.34
N GLY A 193 12.06 -14.76 0.98
CA GLY A 193 11.89 -15.52 -0.25
C GLY A 193 10.83 -16.61 -0.16
N ALA A 194 10.86 -17.52 -1.11
CA ALA A 194 9.94 -18.65 -1.18
C ALA A 194 10.68 -19.96 -1.50
N LEU A 195 10.28 -21.03 -0.84
CA LEU A 195 10.74 -22.39 -1.13
C LEU A 195 9.64 -23.15 -1.89
N HIS A 196 9.95 -23.67 -3.06
CA HIS A 196 9.14 -24.64 -3.77
C HIS A 196 9.41 -26.03 -3.18
N THR A 197 8.42 -26.61 -2.49
CA THR A 197 8.54 -27.93 -1.89
C THR A 197 8.44 -29.04 -2.94
N ALA A 198 8.94 -30.22 -2.61
CA ALA A 198 8.83 -31.39 -3.48
C ALA A 198 7.35 -31.82 -3.68
N ALA A 199 6.48 -31.55 -2.72
CA ALA A 199 5.05 -31.87 -2.78
C ALA A 199 4.21 -30.68 -3.24
N SER A 200 3.17 -30.90 -4.03
CA SER A 200 2.30 -29.88 -4.62
C SER A 200 1.13 -29.42 -3.74
N GLY A 201 0.94 -30.06 -2.58
CA GLY A 201 -0.19 -29.76 -1.65
C GLY A 201 0.19 -28.79 -0.52
N ASP A 202 -0.70 -28.68 0.45
CA ASP A 202 -0.38 -28.03 1.72
C ASP A 202 0.48 -28.99 2.56
N VAL A 203 1.74 -28.64 2.78
CA VAL A 203 2.74 -29.53 3.37
C VAL A 203 3.31 -28.86 4.64
N PRO A 204 3.37 -29.58 5.78
CA PRO A 204 4.12 -29.10 6.93
C PRO A 204 5.62 -29.17 6.64
N VAL A 205 6.34 -28.13 7.03
CA VAL A 205 7.80 -28.06 6.95
C VAL A 205 8.35 -27.59 8.31
N ASP A 206 9.40 -28.25 8.78
CA ASP A 206 10.06 -27.86 10.02
C ASP A 206 11.15 -26.83 9.71
N VAL A 207 11.10 -25.68 10.40
CA VAL A 207 12.01 -24.55 10.20
C VAL A 207 12.74 -24.28 11.52
N THR A 208 14.08 -24.26 11.44
CA THR A 208 14.92 -23.88 12.59
C THR A 208 15.80 -22.70 12.20
N HIS A 209 16.03 -21.79 13.12
CA HIS A 209 16.95 -20.66 12.95
C HIS A 209 18.06 -20.73 14.00
N ARG A 210 19.31 -20.61 13.56
CA ARG A 210 20.49 -20.40 14.40
C ARG A 210 21.57 -19.66 13.61
N ASP A 211 22.22 -18.71 14.26
CA ASP A 211 23.42 -18.01 13.77
C ASP A 211 23.23 -17.45 12.34
N GLY A 212 22.08 -16.80 12.07
CA GLY A 212 21.78 -16.21 10.77
C GLY A 212 21.42 -17.20 9.66
N VAL A 213 21.20 -18.49 10.00
CA VAL A 213 20.85 -19.53 9.04
C VAL A 213 19.50 -20.15 9.38
N LEU A 214 18.58 -20.12 8.42
CA LEU A 214 17.37 -20.94 8.46
C LEU A 214 17.67 -22.31 7.85
N THR A 215 17.32 -23.38 8.55
CA THR A 215 17.31 -24.74 8.00
C THR A 215 15.86 -25.18 7.85
N ILE A 216 15.45 -25.47 6.62
CA ILE A 216 14.09 -25.86 6.26
C ILE A 216 14.11 -27.35 5.92
N ARG A 217 13.39 -28.15 6.71
CA ARG A 217 13.24 -29.59 6.53
C ARG A 217 11.87 -29.90 5.96
N GLN A 218 11.84 -30.63 4.89
CA GLN A 218 10.62 -31.10 4.25
C GLN A 218 10.61 -32.65 4.22
N PRO A 219 9.43 -33.28 4.22
CA PRO A 219 9.37 -34.73 4.04
C PRO A 219 9.98 -35.15 2.70
N ASP A 220 10.72 -36.22 2.71
CA ASP A 220 11.28 -36.91 1.52
C ASP A 220 12.13 -36.04 0.58
N ALA A 221 12.73 -34.96 1.10
CA ALA A 221 13.61 -34.09 0.32
C ALA A 221 14.79 -33.59 1.17
N PRO A 222 15.91 -33.19 0.54
CA PRO A 222 17.05 -32.62 1.25
C PRO A 222 16.70 -31.35 2.05
N ASP A 223 17.39 -31.17 3.17
CA ASP A 223 17.32 -29.93 3.96
C ASP A 223 17.78 -28.75 3.10
N VAL A 224 17.03 -27.64 3.16
CA VAL A 224 17.38 -26.38 2.49
C VAL A 224 17.91 -25.39 3.53
N ARG A 225 19.13 -24.91 3.31
CA ARG A 225 19.78 -23.90 4.15
C ARG A 225 19.66 -22.54 3.48
N VAL A 226 19.09 -21.57 4.21
CA VAL A 226 18.89 -20.20 3.75
C VAL A 226 19.66 -19.27 4.68
N HIS A 227 20.58 -18.50 4.12
CA HIS A 227 21.41 -17.54 4.84
C HIS A 227 20.76 -16.17 4.82
N LEU A 228 20.54 -15.63 6.01
CA LEU A 228 19.96 -14.29 6.16
C LEU A 228 21.00 -13.24 5.79
N GLU A 229 20.58 -12.27 5.02
CA GLU A 229 21.34 -11.08 4.68
C GLU A 229 20.73 -9.85 5.34
N ASN A 230 21.50 -8.77 5.45
CA ASN A 230 20.97 -7.51 5.95
C ASN A 230 19.99 -6.92 4.91
N GLY A 231 18.73 -6.70 5.30
CA GLY A 231 17.72 -6.07 4.44
C GLY A 231 16.68 -7.03 3.91
N THR A 232 16.36 -6.93 2.62
CA THR A 232 15.39 -7.77 1.92
C THR A 232 16.10 -8.87 1.13
N GLY A 233 15.54 -10.07 1.21
CA GLY A 233 16.12 -11.27 0.57
C GLY A 233 16.93 -12.12 1.54
N ALA A 234 17.11 -13.36 1.14
CA ALA A 234 17.98 -14.32 1.82
C ALA A 234 18.55 -15.29 0.77
N TRP A 235 19.79 -15.69 0.93
CA TRP A 235 20.47 -16.49 -0.06
C TRP A 235 20.41 -17.99 0.26
N SER A 236 20.29 -18.82 -0.78
CA SER A 236 20.42 -20.27 -0.70
C SER A 236 21.05 -20.81 -1.99
N GLY A 237 21.86 -21.84 -1.87
CA GLY A 237 22.35 -22.60 -3.02
C GLY A 237 21.35 -23.63 -3.54
N ALA A 238 20.19 -23.79 -2.92
CA ALA A 238 19.18 -24.75 -3.36
C ALA A 238 18.37 -24.19 -4.55
N PRO A 239 18.24 -24.92 -5.69
CA PRO A 239 17.48 -24.45 -6.84
C PRO A 239 15.98 -24.23 -6.56
N ALA A 240 15.45 -24.88 -5.51
CA ALA A 240 14.06 -24.71 -5.08
C ALA A 240 13.79 -23.42 -4.31
N TRP A 241 14.82 -22.65 -3.97
CA TRP A 241 14.70 -21.38 -3.26
C TRP A 241 14.69 -20.20 -4.23
N THR A 242 13.70 -19.34 -4.10
CA THR A 242 13.61 -18.05 -4.80
C THR A 242 13.76 -16.92 -3.77
N PRO A 243 14.82 -16.11 -3.81
CA PRO A 243 14.99 -15.00 -2.87
C PRO A 243 13.97 -13.88 -3.15
N ALA A 244 13.55 -13.17 -2.12
CA ALA A 244 12.85 -11.90 -2.29
C ALA A 244 13.81 -10.84 -2.83
N HIS A 245 13.28 -9.89 -3.59
CA HIS A 245 14.06 -8.84 -4.24
C HIS A 245 13.73 -7.46 -3.70
N ALA A 246 14.70 -6.54 -3.78
CA ALA A 246 14.52 -5.14 -3.49
C ALA A 246 15.25 -4.28 -4.51
N LEU A 247 14.69 -3.10 -4.77
CA LEU A 247 15.35 -2.02 -5.52
C LEU A 247 16.14 -1.15 -4.54
N PRO A 248 17.15 -0.39 -4.99
CA PRO A 248 17.86 0.57 -4.14
C PRO A 248 16.88 1.55 -3.46
N GLY A 249 17.24 2.08 -2.31
CA GLY A 249 16.43 3.11 -1.66
C GLY A 249 16.25 4.36 -2.53
N LEU A 250 15.10 5.04 -2.41
CA LEU A 250 14.85 6.30 -3.13
C LEU A 250 15.82 7.43 -2.74
N LEU A 251 16.31 7.38 -1.51
CA LEU A 251 17.34 8.29 -0.98
C LEU A 251 18.57 7.46 -0.63
N PRO A 252 19.79 8.04 -0.67
CA PRO A 252 21.02 7.32 -0.37
C PRO A 252 21.04 6.63 1.01
N SER A 253 20.36 7.22 2.00
CA SER A 253 20.22 6.69 3.36
C SER A 253 18.95 5.88 3.60
N ALA A 254 18.06 5.78 2.60
CA ALA A 254 16.83 5.04 2.74
C ALA A 254 17.07 3.52 2.60
N PRO A 255 16.29 2.68 3.31
CA PRO A 255 16.37 1.25 3.14
C PRO A 255 16.00 0.85 1.69
N PRO A 256 16.49 -0.31 1.23
CA PRO A 256 16.06 -0.88 -0.05
C PRO A 256 14.53 -0.98 -0.14
N MET A 257 13.99 -0.73 -1.33
CA MET A 257 12.55 -0.79 -1.61
C MET A 257 12.14 -2.21 -2.00
N PRO A 258 11.36 -2.93 -1.18
CA PRO A 258 10.91 -4.28 -1.52
C PRO A 258 10.13 -4.32 -2.84
N LEU A 259 10.50 -5.24 -3.72
CA LEU A 259 9.77 -5.59 -4.93
C LEU A 259 9.08 -6.92 -4.67
N ASP A 260 7.83 -6.84 -4.20
CA ASP A 260 7.13 -7.97 -3.58
C ASP A 260 6.33 -8.75 -4.62
N ASP A 261 7.00 -9.71 -5.24
CA ASP A 261 6.43 -10.61 -6.27
C ASP A 261 6.14 -12.02 -5.76
N LEU A 262 6.33 -12.29 -4.46
CA LEU A 262 6.18 -13.62 -3.85
C LEU A 262 5.08 -13.71 -2.78
N ASP A 263 4.65 -12.60 -2.17
CA ASP A 263 3.66 -12.61 -1.11
C ASP A 263 2.29 -13.10 -1.61
N PRO A 264 1.63 -14.08 -0.94
CA PRO A 264 0.34 -14.62 -1.39
C PRO A 264 -0.83 -13.64 -1.25
N TYR A 265 -0.68 -12.52 -0.52
CA TYR A 265 -1.71 -11.50 -0.32
C TYR A 265 -1.53 -10.25 -1.20
N ARG A 266 -0.57 -10.31 -2.14
CA ARG A 266 -0.33 -9.25 -3.11
C ARG A 266 -1.44 -9.11 -4.15
N GLU A 267 -2.16 -10.20 -4.45
CA GLU A 267 -3.27 -10.19 -5.40
C GLU A 267 -4.46 -9.39 -4.89
N PRO A 268 -5.09 -8.55 -5.72
CA PRO A 268 -6.37 -7.98 -5.37
C PRO A 268 -7.43 -9.09 -5.24
N PRO A 269 -8.37 -8.99 -4.29
CA PRO A 269 -9.47 -9.92 -4.21
C PRO A 269 -10.23 -9.90 -5.55
N TYR A 270 -10.65 -11.07 -6.02
CA TYR A 270 -11.33 -11.26 -7.30
C TYR A 270 -12.33 -10.13 -7.59
N SER A 271 -12.03 -9.31 -8.59
CA SER A 271 -12.95 -8.33 -9.11
C SER A 271 -13.69 -8.94 -10.31
N THR A 272 -14.99 -9.16 -10.14
CA THR A 272 -15.89 -9.64 -11.21
C THR A 272 -16.23 -8.55 -12.23
N HIS A 273 -15.65 -7.36 -12.12
CA HIS A 273 -15.96 -6.23 -12.99
C HIS A 273 -15.01 -6.14 -14.20
N ARG A 274 -15.57 -5.93 -15.38
CA ARG A 274 -14.83 -5.55 -16.60
C ARG A 274 -14.00 -4.30 -16.29
N GLY A 275 -12.67 -4.41 -16.39
CA GLY A 275 -11.71 -3.37 -16.04
C GLY A 275 -10.98 -3.63 -14.72
N SER A 276 -11.01 -4.87 -14.19
CA SER A 276 -10.16 -5.31 -13.11
C SER A 276 -8.68 -5.14 -13.48
N LEU A 277 -7.88 -4.81 -12.46
CA LEU A 277 -6.42 -4.84 -12.57
C LEU A 277 -5.97 -6.21 -13.07
N SER A 278 -4.89 -6.22 -13.83
CA SER A 278 -4.19 -7.47 -14.16
C SER A 278 -3.77 -8.21 -12.90
N GLY A 279 -3.59 -9.51 -12.99
CA GLY A 279 -3.08 -10.34 -11.90
C GLY A 279 -1.72 -9.86 -11.39
N ALA A 280 -1.35 -10.29 -10.20
CA ALA A 280 -0.02 -10.06 -9.68
C ALA A 280 1.01 -10.89 -10.45
N ALA A 281 2.08 -10.25 -10.92
CA ALA A 281 3.16 -10.91 -11.65
C ALA A 281 4.21 -11.50 -10.71
N THR A 282 4.81 -12.62 -11.13
CA THR A 282 6.10 -13.07 -10.62
C THR A 282 7.15 -12.75 -11.67
N LEU A 283 8.20 -12.05 -11.26
CA LEU A 283 9.17 -11.48 -12.20
C LEU A 283 10.29 -12.46 -12.54
N ASP A 284 10.66 -12.50 -13.81
CA ASP A 284 11.92 -13.08 -14.24
C ASP A 284 13.08 -12.07 -14.12
N ASP A 285 14.30 -12.52 -14.38
CA ASP A 285 15.51 -11.68 -14.27
C ASP A 285 15.50 -10.53 -15.29
N ALA A 286 14.90 -10.71 -16.46
CA ALA A 286 14.82 -9.66 -17.46
C ALA A 286 13.84 -8.57 -17.03
N GLU A 287 12.72 -8.95 -16.42
CA GLU A 287 11.75 -8.01 -15.86
C GLU A 287 12.30 -7.26 -14.64
N ARG A 288 13.01 -7.95 -13.74
CA ARG A 288 13.71 -7.31 -12.61
C ARG A 288 14.71 -6.26 -13.08
N LYS A 289 15.46 -6.54 -14.15
CA LYS A 289 16.36 -5.55 -14.78
C LYS A 289 15.60 -4.34 -15.33
N ARG A 290 14.45 -4.55 -15.99
CA ARG A 290 13.60 -3.45 -16.47
C ARG A 290 13.05 -2.59 -15.32
N TRP A 291 12.62 -3.22 -14.22
CA TRP A 291 12.23 -2.52 -13.00
C TRP A 291 13.35 -1.67 -12.44
N LEU A 292 14.55 -2.23 -12.33
CA LEU A 292 15.73 -1.50 -11.86
C LEU A 292 16.08 -0.33 -12.77
N GLN A 293 15.99 -0.50 -14.09
CA GLN A 293 16.22 0.57 -15.07
C GLN A 293 15.20 1.72 -14.92
N ALA A 294 13.92 1.40 -14.76
CA ALA A 294 12.90 2.41 -14.53
C ALA A 294 13.03 3.08 -13.15
N TRP A 295 13.47 2.33 -12.14
CA TRP A 295 13.69 2.87 -10.79
C TRP A 295 14.87 3.84 -10.73
N ASN A 296 15.96 3.49 -11.41
CA ASN A 296 17.13 4.35 -11.53
C ASN A 296 16.76 5.64 -12.27
N GLY A 297 16.79 6.78 -11.58
CA GLY A 297 16.34 8.07 -12.10
C GLY A 297 14.95 8.50 -11.64
N THR A 298 14.12 7.62 -11.06
CA THR A 298 12.81 7.97 -10.52
C THR A 298 12.90 9.06 -9.45
N ALA A 299 13.89 9.02 -8.57
CA ALA A 299 14.11 10.07 -7.56
C ALA A 299 14.37 11.45 -8.18
N VAL A 300 15.14 11.50 -9.27
CA VAL A 300 15.42 12.74 -10.02
C VAL A 300 14.14 13.22 -10.71
N ALA A 301 13.38 12.31 -11.31
CA ALA A 301 12.12 12.64 -11.96
C ALA A 301 11.07 13.15 -10.94
N LEU A 302 10.99 12.58 -9.75
CA LEU A 302 10.12 13.08 -8.66
C LEU A 302 10.51 14.50 -8.25
N ARG A 303 11.80 14.77 -8.01
CA ARG A 303 12.28 16.12 -7.66
C ARG A 303 11.94 17.16 -8.71
N SER A 304 11.97 16.82 -9.98
CA SER A 304 11.62 17.75 -11.06
C SER A 304 10.16 18.23 -11.03
N GLY A 305 9.28 17.49 -10.38
CA GLY A 305 7.90 17.88 -10.10
C GLY A 305 7.70 18.58 -8.74
N GLY A 306 8.80 18.83 -8.02
CA GLY A 306 8.82 19.45 -6.69
C GLY A 306 9.53 18.58 -5.66
N ALA A 307 10.39 19.17 -4.82
CA ALA A 307 11.18 18.43 -3.83
C ALA A 307 10.30 17.58 -2.89
N HIS A 308 9.12 18.09 -2.51
CA HIS A 308 8.15 17.39 -1.68
C HIS A 308 7.68 16.05 -2.27
N ARG A 309 7.66 15.88 -3.61
CA ARG A 309 7.24 14.61 -4.24
C ARG A 309 8.16 13.45 -3.91
N LEU A 310 9.47 13.72 -3.84
CA LEU A 310 10.43 12.70 -3.40
C LEU A 310 10.28 12.39 -1.91
N THR A 311 10.09 13.42 -1.08
CA THR A 311 9.85 13.25 0.36
C THR A 311 8.56 12.44 0.62
N GLU A 312 7.48 12.75 -0.09
CA GLU A 312 6.23 11.98 -0.01
C GLU A 312 6.45 10.50 -0.38
N ALA A 313 7.14 10.24 -1.50
CA ALA A 313 7.40 8.88 -1.93
C ALA A 313 8.28 8.12 -0.93
N ALA A 314 9.32 8.76 -0.40
CA ALA A 314 10.19 8.15 0.60
C ALA A 314 9.48 7.86 1.93
N ALA A 315 8.53 8.71 2.34
CA ALA A 315 7.80 8.54 3.60
C ALA A 315 6.64 7.53 3.51
N LEU A 316 5.96 7.47 2.36
CA LEU A 316 4.72 6.72 2.23
C LEU A 316 4.91 5.35 1.57
N LEU A 317 5.85 5.21 0.62
CA LEU A 317 6.04 3.97 -0.12
C LEU A 317 6.87 2.98 0.71
N ARG A 318 6.33 1.77 0.88
CA ARG A 318 6.98 0.69 1.66
C ARG A 318 7.25 -0.58 0.86
N CYS A 319 6.48 -0.82 -0.21
CA CYS A 319 6.76 -1.89 -1.17
C CYS A 319 6.12 -1.61 -2.52
N LEU A 320 6.65 -2.27 -3.54
CA LEU A 320 6.12 -2.32 -4.89
C LEU A 320 5.61 -3.72 -5.17
N VAL A 321 4.42 -3.82 -5.74
CA VAL A 321 3.80 -5.09 -6.14
C VAL A 321 3.69 -5.12 -7.66
N PRO A 322 4.44 -5.99 -8.33
CA PRO A 322 4.37 -6.13 -9.78
C PRO A 322 3.03 -6.69 -10.24
N LEU A 323 2.49 -6.11 -11.31
CA LEU A 323 1.29 -6.57 -12.02
C LEU A 323 1.65 -7.06 -13.42
N GLU A 324 0.89 -8.01 -13.92
CA GLU A 324 0.91 -8.40 -15.31
C GLU A 324 0.48 -7.23 -16.20
N MET A 325 1.03 -7.16 -17.40
CA MET A 325 0.59 -6.17 -18.39
C MET A 325 -0.77 -6.60 -18.95
N PRO A 326 -1.78 -5.72 -18.96
CA PRO A 326 -3.05 -6.04 -19.58
C PRO A 326 -2.89 -6.36 -21.08
N PRO A 327 -3.54 -7.40 -21.60
CA PRO A 327 -3.41 -7.78 -23.01
C PRO A 327 -3.88 -6.71 -24.01
N GLU A 328 -4.74 -5.79 -23.58
CA GLU A 328 -5.34 -4.74 -24.41
C GLU A 328 -4.48 -3.46 -24.50
N ILE A 329 -3.49 -3.33 -23.64
CA ILE A 329 -2.54 -2.22 -23.68
C ILE A 329 -1.40 -2.67 -24.60
N GLY A 330 -1.55 -2.40 -25.90
CA GLY A 330 -0.50 -2.69 -26.86
C GLY A 330 0.82 -2.01 -26.48
N THR A 331 1.86 -2.15 -27.30
CA THR A 331 3.24 -1.65 -27.10
C THR A 331 3.40 -0.14 -26.83
N GLY A 332 2.32 0.57 -26.50
CA GLY A 332 2.30 1.98 -26.11
C GLY A 332 2.79 2.22 -24.66
N ARG A 333 3.16 3.45 -24.36
CA ARG A 333 3.71 3.92 -23.07
C ARG A 333 2.73 3.89 -21.87
N GLY A 334 1.73 3.02 -21.85
CA GLY A 334 0.78 2.89 -20.75
C GLY A 334 1.30 1.92 -19.69
N SER A 335 1.27 2.31 -18.42
CA SER A 335 1.41 1.39 -17.28
C SER A 335 0.06 1.21 -16.60
N CYS A 336 -0.23 -0.01 -16.13
CA CYS A 336 -1.35 -0.28 -15.24
C CYS A 336 -0.86 -0.10 -13.81
N SER A 337 -1.57 0.70 -13.02
CA SER A 337 -1.21 0.92 -11.61
C SER A 337 -2.44 1.06 -10.74
N ALA A 338 -2.27 0.79 -9.45
CA ALA A 338 -3.29 1.00 -8.43
C ALA A 338 -2.70 1.10 -7.04
N THR A 339 -3.48 1.70 -6.14
CA THR A 339 -3.32 1.57 -4.69
C THR A 339 -4.51 0.85 -4.10
N ARG A 340 -4.30 0.21 -2.95
CA ARG A 340 -5.34 -0.48 -2.19
C ARG A 340 -5.45 0.15 -0.81
N ARG A 341 -6.67 0.53 -0.41
CA ARG A 341 -6.94 1.16 0.90
C ARG A 341 -6.44 0.29 2.07
N GLU A 342 -6.59 -1.04 1.96
CA GLU A 342 -6.16 -1.99 2.97
C GLU A 342 -4.65 -2.27 2.97
N ALA A 343 -3.93 -1.82 1.93
CA ALA A 343 -2.49 -2.02 1.77
C ALA A 343 -1.74 -0.67 1.68
N PHE A 344 -2.04 0.26 2.60
CA PHE A 344 -1.36 1.56 2.62
C PHE A 344 0.15 1.40 2.64
N GLY A 345 0.82 2.07 1.70
CA GLY A 345 2.26 1.96 1.48
C GLY A 345 2.66 0.95 0.41
N ALA A 346 1.74 0.13 -0.12
CA ALA A 346 1.97 -0.66 -1.33
C ALA A 346 1.51 0.12 -2.56
N LEU A 347 2.33 0.08 -3.61
CA LEU A 347 1.97 0.51 -4.95
C LEU A 347 2.03 -0.69 -5.88
N LEU A 348 0.90 -0.97 -6.54
CA LEU A 348 0.78 -2.00 -7.54
C LEU A 348 1.05 -1.37 -8.91
N SER A 349 1.92 -1.96 -9.72
CA SER A 349 2.22 -1.45 -11.08
C SER A 349 2.72 -2.57 -11.99
N SER A 350 2.31 -2.54 -13.25
CA SER A 350 3.03 -3.25 -14.29
C SER A 350 4.43 -2.66 -14.45
N THR A 351 5.35 -3.40 -15.06
CA THR A 351 6.72 -2.96 -15.31
C THR A 351 6.74 -1.57 -15.96
N PRO A 352 7.31 -0.55 -15.28
CA PRO A 352 7.30 0.81 -15.81
C PRO A 352 8.20 0.95 -17.05
N PRO A 353 7.79 1.73 -18.07
CA PRO A 353 8.58 1.87 -19.29
C PRO A 353 9.83 2.76 -19.13
N ASP A 354 9.79 3.72 -18.22
CA ASP A 354 10.87 4.68 -17.98
C ASP A 354 10.72 5.38 -16.61
N PRO A 355 11.79 6.03 -16.08
CA PRO A 355 11.76 6.68 -14.78
C PRO A 355 10.75 7.83 -14.66
N VAL A 356 10.48 8.57 -15.74
CA VAL A 356 9.58 9.73 -15.71
C VAL A 356 8.13 9.30 -15.63
N THR A 357 7.77 8.29 -16.41
CA THR A 357 6.45 7.66 -16.34
C THR A 357 6.22 7.04 -14.96
N PHE A 358 7.25 6.37 -14.41
CA PHE A 358 7.12 5.77 -13.09
C PHE A 358 6.99 6.81 -11.96
N ALA A 359 7.75 7.89 -12.01
CA ALA A 359 7.59 9.00 -11.07
C ALA A 359 6.17 9.60 -11.13
N ALA A 360 5.63 9.78 -12.32
CA ALA A 360 4.25 10.24 -12.49
C ALA A 360 3.23 9.25 -11.91
N THR A 361 3.42 7.95 -12.13
CA THR A 361 2.62 6.88 -11.50
C THR A 361 2.67 6.97 -9.98
N LEU A 362 3.87 7.13 -9.38
CA LEU A 362 4.02 7.32 -7.94
C LEU A 362 3.28 8.56 -7.45
N VAL A 363 3.40 9.69 -8.13
CA VAL A 363 2.65 10.91 -7.77
C VAL A 363 1.16 10.66 -7.78
N HIS A 364 0.62 10.01 -8.82
CA HIS A 364 -0.81 9.71 -8.94
C HIS A 364 -1.32 8.80 -7.80
N GLU A 365 -0.68 7.65 -7.62
CA GLU A 365 -1.12 6.61 -6.68
C GLU A 365 -0.95 7.02 -5.22
N LEU A 366 0.13 7.76 -4.90
CA LEU A 366 0.33 8.25 -3.54
C LEU A 366 -0.73 9.29 -3.13
N GLN A 367 -1.32 10.05 -4.08
CA GLN A 367 -2.46 10.89 -3.73
C GLN A 367 -3.68 10.05 -3.34
N HIS A 368 -3.97 8.97 -4.04
CA HIS A 368 -5.04 8.05 -3.63
C HIS A 368 -4.79 7.49 -2.24
N ALA A 369 -3.57 7.06 -1.95
CA ALA A 369 -3.20 6.56 -0.63
C ALA A 369 -3.34 7.63 0.47
N LYS A 370 -2.86 8.86 0.22
CA LYS A 370 -3.00 9.99 1.17
C LYS A 370 -4.46 10.33 1.45
N LEU A 371 -5.28 10.46 0.41
CA LEU A 371 -6.69 10.82 0.57
C LEU A 371 -7.47 9.70 1.27
N ALA A 372 -7.19 8.44 0.96
CA ALA A 372 -7.79 7.31 1.65
C ALA A 372 -7.43 7.29 3.15
N ALA A 373 -6.16 7.50 3.49
CA ALA A 373 -5.71 7.58 4.88
C ALA A 373 -6.31 8.80 5.62
N LEU A 374 -6.42 9.96 4.95
CA LEU A 374 -7.06 11.14 5.51
C LEU A 374 -8.54 10.89 5.80
N THR A 375 -9.28 10.23 4.89
CA THR A 375 -10.70 9.92 5.09
C THR A 375 -10.95 8.90 6.20
N ASP A 376 -9.95 8.15 6.61
CA ASP A 376 -10.00 7.32 7.82
C ASP A 376 -9.94 8.15 9.11
N LEU A 377 -9.35 9.35 9.08
CA LEU A 377 -9.22 10.27 10.22
C LEU A 377 -10.35 11.29 10.28
N VAL A 378 -10.82 11.78 9.12
CA VAL A 378 -11.83 12.84 9.04
C VAL A 378 -12.82 12.59 7.90
N THR A 379 -14.11 12.71 8.20
CA THR A 379 -15.15 12.62 7.19
C THR A 379 -15.19 13.90 6.35
N LEU A 380 -14.84 13.81 5.06
CA LEU A 380 -14.86 14.95 4.15
C LEU A 380 -16.25 15.17 3.52
N HIS A 381 -17.02 14.11 3.24
CA HIS A 381 -18.36 14.20 2.66
C HIS A 381 -19.29 13.10 3.18
N ARG A 382 -20.58 13.28 2.97
CA ARG A 382 -21.67 12.35 3.32
C ARG A 382 -22.45 11.88 2.10
N ALA A 383 -21.92 12.14 0.90
CA ALA A 383 -22.54 11.70 -0.35
C ALA A 383 -22.65 10.17 -0.39
N GLY A 384 -23.77 9.68 -0.92
CA GLY A 384 -24.00 8.26 -1.15
C GLY A 384 -23.16 7.66 -2.29
N PRO A 385 -23.31 6.35 -2.53
CA PRO A 385 -22.52 5.61 -3.52
C PRO A 385 -23.00 5.80 -4.97
N GLU A 386 -24.05 6.60 -5.22
CA GLU A 386 -24.66 6.73 -6.54
C GLU A 386 -23.66 7.30 -7.56
N ALA A 387 -23.49 6.58 -8.65
CA ALA A 387 -22.62 6.96 -9.75
C ALA A 387 -23.34 7.96 -10.68
N ARG A 388 -23.18 9.26 -10.45
CA ARG A 388 -23.90 10.33 -11.18
C ARG A 388 -23.02 11.47 -11.72
N TYR A 389 -21.74 11.50 -11.37
CA TYR A 389 -20.84 12.60 -11.71
C TYR A 389 -20.03 12.32 -12.95
N PHE A 390 -19.81 13.34 -13.77
CA PHE A 390 -18.92 13.32 -14.92
C PHE A 390 -17.46 13.39 -14.47
N ALA A 391 -16.68 12.43 -14.93
CA ALA A 391 -15.22 12.42 -14.76
C ALA A 391 -14.55 12.36 -16.13
N PRO A 392 -13.78 13.40 -16.56
CA PRO A 392 -13.24 13.47 -17.93
C PRO A 392 -12.25 12.36 -18.30
N TRP A 393 -11.72 11.65 -17.31
CA TRP A 393 -10.77 10.55 -17.49
C TRP A 393 -11.42 9.17 -17.61
N ARG A 394 -12.75 9.09 -17.51
CA ARG A 394 -13.50 7.82 -17.60
C ARG A 394 -14.81 8.00 -18.37
N PRO A 395 -15.24 6.96 -19.11
CA PRO A 395 -16.51 7.01 -19.83
C PRO A 395 -17.74 6.76 -18.96
N ASP A 396 -17.57 6.11 -17.80
CA ASP A 396 -18.64 5.74 -16.87
C ASP A 396 -18.89 6.85 -15.82
N PRO A 397 -20.13 7.04 -15.34
CA PRO A 397 -20.41 7.94 -14.24
C PRO A 397 -19.68 7.52 -12.95
N ARG A 398 -19.33 8.50 -12.12
CA ARG A 398 -18.64 8.25 -10.86
C ARG A 398 -19.51 8.62 -9.66
N PRO A 399 -19.38 7.88 -8.54
CA PRO A 399 -19.85 8.37 -7.25
C PRO A 399 -19.04 9.59 -6.81
N TYR A 400 -19.54 10.33 -5.83
CA TYR A 400 -18.88 11.55 -5.33
C TYR A 400 -17.45 11.27 -4.82
N ASP A 401 -17.28 10.22 -4.04
CA ASP A 401 -15.95 9.80 -3.55
C ASP A 401 -14.99 9.54 -4.70
N GLY A 402 -15.42 8.80 -5.72
CA GLY A 402 -14.60 8.52 -6.90
C GLY A 402 -14.26 9.76 -7.73
N LEU A 403 -15.14 10.78 -7.75
CA LEU A 403 -14.86 12.07 -8.36
C LEU A 403 -13.81 12.85 -7.55
N LEU A 404 -13.96 12.90 -6.22
CA LEU A 404 -13.02 13.56 -5.31
C LEU A 404 -11.63 12.94 -5.42
N GLN A 405 -11.53 11.61 -5.32
CA GLN A 405 -10.29 10.86 -5.45
C GLN A 405 -9.56 11.14 -6.78
N GLY A 406 -10.29 11.07 -7.89
CA GLY A 406 -9.71 11.34 -9.21
C GLY A 406 -9.35 12.81 -9.42
N THR A 407 -10.16 13.75 -8.96
CA THR A 407 -9.84 15.19 -9.07
C THR A 407 -8.59 15.53 -8.26
N TYR A 408 -8.45 14.97 -7.07
CA TYR A 408 -7.32 15.18 -6.19
C TYR A 408 -6.01 14.64 -6.80
N SER A 409 -6.01 13.40 -7.31
CA SER A 409 -4.84 12.83 -7.96
C SER A 409 -4.46 13.59 -9.24
N HIS A 410 -5.43 14.00 -10.04
CA HIS A 410 -5.17 14.78 -11.25
C HIS A 410 -4.70 16.21 -10.96
N LEU A 411 -5.12 16.83 -9.86
CA LEU A 411 -4.59 18.11 -9.40
C LEU A 411 -3.08 18.01 -9.10
N ALA A 412 -2.67 16.94 -8.42
CA ALA A 412 -1.25 16.67 -8.17
C ALA A 412 -0.47 16.43 -9.47
N MET A 413 -1.06 15.69 -10.42
CA MET A 413 -0.46 15.45 -11.74
C MET A 413 -0.29 16.76 -12.54
N ALA A 414 -1.30 17.63 -12.52
CA ALA A 414 -1.19 18.94 -13.14
C ALA A 414 -0.05 19.77 -12.55
N SER A 415 0.04 19.84 -11.21
CA SER A 415 1.12 20.54 -10.51
C SER A 415 2.50 19.93 -10.82
N TYR A 416 2.61 18.59 -10.77
CA TYR A 416 3.85 17.87 -11.07
C TYR A 416 4.38 18.21 -12.46
N TYR A 417 3.53 18.12 -13.49
CA TYR A 417 3.95 18.39 -14.86
C TYR A 417 4.20 19.87 -15.15
N GLN A 418 3.49 20.79 -14.48
CA GLN A 418 3.77 22.23 -14.59
C GLN A 418 5.18 22.54 -14.08
N ARG A 419 5.52 22.10 -12.87
CA ARG A 419 6.86 22.31 -12.30
C ARG A 419 7.95 21.67 -13.16
N ARG A 420 7.71 20.45 -13.65
CA ARG A 420 8.63 19.76 -14.54
C ARG A 420 8.83 20.55 -15.86
N ALA A 421 7.77 21.06 -16.47
CA ALA A 421 7.85 21.85 -17.71
C ALA A 421 8.66 23.13 -17.52
N LEU A 422 8.58 23.77 -16.34
CA LEU A 422 9.35 24.96 -16.03
C LEU A 422 10.86 24.69 -15.84
N LEU A 423 11.23 23.44 -15.49
CA LEU A 423 12.62 23.07 -15.17
C LEU A 423 13.33 22.34 -16.32
N THR A 424 12.59 21.78 -17.29
CA THR A 424 13.17 20.98 -18.37
C THR A 424 13.34 21.78 -19.67
N ARG A 425 14.02 21.19 -20.63
CA ARG A 425 14.25 21.74 -21.98
C ARG A 425 13.47 20.92 -23.01
N PRO A 426 13.21 21.45 -24.24
CA PRO A 426 12.68 20.63 -25.31
C PRO A 426 13.57 19.41 -25.61
N PRO A 427 13.00 18.25 -25.99
CA PRO A 427 11.55 18.00 -26.20
C PRO A 427 10.76 17.71 -24.91
N GLU A 428 11.42 17.43 -23.77
CA GLU A 428 10.75 17.03 -22.53
C GLU A 428 9.83 18.13 -21.99
N ARG A 429 10.19 19.39 -22.16
CA ARG A 429 9.36 20.55 -21.79
C ARG A 429 8.01 20.53 -22.51
N ASP A 430 8.01 20.31 -23.81
CA ASP A 430 6.79 20.33 -24.63
C ASP A 430 5.86 19.19 -24.21
N TRP A 431 6.43 18.01 -23.97
CA TRP A 431 5.67 16.87 -23.46
C TRP A 431 5.08 17.14 -22.07
N ALA A 432 5.88 17.72 -21.15
CA ALA A 432 5.42 18.07 -19.82
C ALA A 432 4.29 19.11 -19.83
N TRP A 433 4.38 20.13 -20.72
CA TRP A 433 3.29 21.08 -20.93
C TRP A 433 2.03 20.42 -21.48
N ALA A 434 2.15 19.49 -22.40
CA ALA A 434 1.01 18.74 -22.91
C ALA A 434 0.31 17.94 -21.81
N GLN A 435 1.08 17.27 -20.93
CA GLN A 435 0.51 16.55 -19.79
C GLN A 435 -0.12 17.50 -18.77
N HIS A 436 0.57 18.60 -18.40
CA HIS A 436 0.00 19.63 -17.55
C HIS A 436 -1.34 20.13 -18.08
N ALA A 437 -1.40 20.57 -19.33
CA ALA A 437 -2.63 21.07 -19.95
C ALA A 437 -3.77 20.05 -19.90
N ARG A 438 -3.46 18.78 -20.15
CA ARG A 438 -4.42 17.67 -20.09
C ARG A 438 -5.01 17.52 -18.70
N TYR A 439 -4.18 17.36 -17.67
CA TYR A 439 -4.64 17.16 -16.29
C TYR A 439 -5.33 18.41 -15.74
N HIS A 440 -4.80 19.61 -16.05
CA HIS A 440 -5.41 20.88 -15.67
C HIS A 440 -6.82 21.03 -16.25
N ALA A 441 -7.02 20.73 -17.54
CA ALA A 441 -8.34 20.79 -18.16
C ALA A 441 -9.30 19.75 -17.57
N GLN A 442 -8.82 18.56 -17.22
CA GLN A 442 -9.63 17.53 -16.57
C GLN A 442 -10.09 17.96 -15.16
N VAL A 443 -9.17 18.52 -14.36
CA VAL A 443 -9.50 19.08 -13.04
C VAL A 443 -10.53 20.20 -13.17
N GLY A 444 -10.31 21.16 -14.09
CA GLY A 444 -11.23 22.27 -14.32
C GLY A 444 -12.64 21.86 -14.72
N ALA A 445 -12.80 20.68 -15.36
CA ALA A 445 -14.10 20.15 -15.73
C ALA A 445 -14.80 19.35 -14.59
N ALA A 446 -14.05 18.82 -13.62
CA ALA A 446 -14.54 18.01 -12.53
C ALA A 446 -14.77 18.83 -11.23
N LEU A 447 -13.88 19.75 -10.92
CA LEU A 447 -13.85 20.56 -9.70
C LEU A 447 -15.15 21.31 -9.39
N PRO A 448 -15.87 21.94 -10.36
CA PRO A 448 -17.11 22.62 -10.08
C PRO A 448 -18.21 21.74 -9.46
N ALA A 449 -18.17 20.43 -9.69
CA ALA A 449 -19.12 19.49 -9.08
C ALA A 449 -18.77 19.15 -7.61
N LEU A 450 -17.55 19.46 -7.17
CA LEU A 450 -17.11 19.30 -5.80
C LEU A 450 -17.30 20.57 -4.97
N VAL A 451 -16.99 21.74 -5.56
CA VAL A 451 -17.08 23.04 -4.90
C VAL A 451 -18.56 23.36 -4.55
N GLY A 452 -18.79 23.76 -3.30
CA GLY A 452 -20.13 24.13 -2.82
C GLY A 452 -21.13 22.97 -2.70
N SER A 453 -20.69 21.71 -2.86
CA SER A 453 -21.57 20.56 -2.69
C SER A 453 -22.21 20.53 -1.28
N PRO A 454 -23.54 20.33 -1.17
CA PRO A 454 -24.21 20.20 0.12
C PRO A 454 -23.77 18.96 0.90
N ASP A 455 -23.22 17.97 0.24
CA ASP A 455 -22.74 16.74 0.85
C ASP A 455 -21.42 16.92 1.61
N LEU A 456 -20.69 18.02 1.40
CA LEU A 456 -19.44 18.31 2.09
C LEU A 456 -19.64 18.63 3.57
N THR A 457 -18.81 18.05 4.41
CA THR A 457 -18.66 18.45 5.82
C THR A 457 -17.90 19.78 5.92
N VAL A 458 -17.77 20.35 7.13
CA VAL A 458 -16.96 21.56 7.33
C VAL A 458 -15.49 21.31 6.95
N PRO A 459 -14.81 20.23 7.41
CA PRO A 459 -13.46 19.90 6.92
C PRO A 459 -13.42 19.65 5.40
N GLY A 460 -14.45 18.99 4.86
CA GLY A 460 -14.54 18.73 3.43
C GLY A 460 -14.62 19.98 2.57
N ARG A 461 -15.39 20.99 2.99
CA ARG A 461 -15.44 22.30 2.31
C ARG A 461 -14.06 22.97 2.30
N ARG A 462 -13.39 23.06 3.46
CA ARG A 462 -12.05 23.62 3.55
C ARG A 462 -11.06 22.88 2.65
N PHE A 463 -11.14 21.55 2.60
CA PHE A 463 -10.30 20.72 1.74
C PHE A 463 -10.53 21.03 0.26
N VAL A 464 -11.78 21.05 -0.20
CA VAL A 464 -12.12 21.32 -1.61
C VAL A 464 -11.82 22.77 -2.00
N ASP A 465 -12.04 23.74 -1.09
CA ASP A 465 -11.73 25.16 -1.33
C ASP A 465 -10.22 25.35 -1.53
N GLU A 466 -9.36 24.67 -0.75
CA GLU A 466 -7.92 24.71 -0.92
C GLU A 466 -7.45 23.98 -2.20
N MET A 467 -8.12 22.89 -2.61
CA MET A 467 -7.93 22.29 -3.93
C MET A 467 -8.24 23.30 -5.05
N ALA A 468 -9.34 24.04 -4.93
CA ALA A 468 -9.72 25.06 -5.90
C ALA A 468 -8.72 26.22 -5.96
N ALA A 469 -8.25 26.69 -4.81
CA ALA A 469 -7.19 27.69 -4.74
C ALA A 469 -5.87 27.19 -5.37
N THR A 470 -5.52 25.93 -5.15
CA THR A 470 -4.34 25.31 -5.78
C THR A 470 -4.47 25.24 -7.29
N TYR A 471 -5.64 24.88 -7.78
CA TYR A 471 -5.95 24.88 -9.22
C TYR A 471 -5.83 26.29 -9.82
N GLN A 472 -6.35 27.30 -9.16
CA GLN A 472 -6.29 28.70 -9.61
C GLN A 472 -4.85 29.23 -9.67
N ARG A 473 -4.00 28.92 -8.69
CA ARG A 473 -2.58 29.32 -8.68
C ARG A 473 -1.78 28.78 -9.88
N MET A 474 -2.23 27.71 -10.53
CA MET A 474 -1.56 27.22 -11.74
C MET A 474 -1.70 28.16 -12.94
N ALA A 475 -2.64 29.11 -12.90
CA ALA A 475 -2.80 30.14 -13.93
C ALA A 475 -1.64 31.15 -13.97
N ASP A 476 -0.80 31.24 -12.91
CA ASP A 476 0.39 32.10 -12.89
C ASP A 476 1.42 31.68 -13.95
N HIS A 477 1.43 30.42 -14.33
CA HIS A 477 2.30 29.84 -15.35
C HIS A 477 1.48 28.94 -16.30
N PRO A 478 0.70 29.51 -17.21
CA PRO A 478 -0.20 28.74 -18.07
C PRO A 478 0.57 27.93 -19.10
N ALA A 479 0.00 26.78 -19.51
CA ALA A 479 0.51 26.03 -20.64
C ALA A 479 0.41 26.84 -21.94
N PRO A 480 1.28 26.57 -22.93
CA PRO A 480 1.16 27.14 -24.27
C PRO A 480 -0.25 26.93 -24.86
N ARG A 481 -0.72 27.92 -25.64
CA ARG A 481 -2.11 27.98 -26.15
C ARG A 481 -2.54 26.74 -26.93
N ASP A 482 -1.66 26.16 -27.72
CA ASP A 482 -1.93 24.97 -28.53
C ASP A 482 -2.16 23.72 -27.65
N HIS A 483 -1.39 23.53 -26.59
CA HIS A 483 -1.62 22.44 -25.62
C HIS A 483 -2.94 22.63 -24.87
N THR A 484 -3.23 23.85 -24.44
CA THR A 484 -4.51 24.18 -23.77
C THR A 484 -5.70 23.91 -24.68
N ALA A 485 -5.64 24.34 -25.94
CA ALA A 485 -6.72 24.11 -26.89
C ALA A 485 -6.98 22.62 -27.15
N ARG A 486 -5.93 21.80 -27.33
CA ARG A 486 -6.07 20.34 -27.48
C ARG A 486 -6.67 19.69 -26.24
N ALA A 487 -6.24 20.09 -25.05
CA ALA A 487 -6.77 19.56 -23.78
C ALA A 487 -8.26 19.91 -23.58
N GLN A 488 -8.66 21.13 -23.91
CA GLN A 488 -10.07 21.57 -23.86
C GLN A 488 -10.93 20.81 -24.88
N ALA A 489 -10.43 20.60 -26.11
CA ALA A 489 -11.12 19.80 -27.12
C ALA A 489 -11.34 18.36 -26.65
N TYR A 490 -10.32 17.73 -26.02
CA TYR A 490 -10.45 16.40 -25.42
C TYR A 490 -11.57 16.35 -24.37
N VAL A 491 -11.60 17.30 -23.42
CA VAL A 491 -12.62 17.34 -22.36
C VAL A 491 -14.01 17.56 -22.94
N LYS A 492 -14.15 18.44 -23.95
CA LYS A 492 -15.40 18.66 -24.66
C LYS A 492 -15.91 17.39 -25.34
N SER A 493 -15.05 16.64 -26.01
CA SER A 493 -15.39 15.37 -26.65
C SER A 493 -15.79 14.32 -25.62
N ALA A 494 -15.04 14.21 -24.52
CA ALA A 494 -15.37 13.28 -23.41
C ALA A 494 -16.74 13.59 -22.80
N ARG A 495 -17.07 14.88 -22.61
CA ARG A 495 -18.39 15.30 -22.09
C ARG A 495 -19.51 14.97 -23.07
N ALA A 496 -19.32 15.21 -24.36
CA ALA A 496 -20.31 14.87 -25.37
C ALA A 496 -20.64 13.38 -25.39
N LEU A 497 -19.60 12.52 -25.40
CA LEU A 497 -19.75 11.06 -25.31
C LEU A 497 -20.45 10.61 -24.03
N TRP A 498 -20.11 11.21 -22.90
CA TRP A 498 -20.75 10.91 -21.61
C TRP A 498 -22.25 11.28 -21.61
N THR A 499 -22.60 12.46 -22.16
CA THR A 499 -23.99 12.91 -22.28
C THR A 499 -24.80 11.99 -23.21
N GLN A 500 -24.22 11.60 -24.35
CA GLN A 500 -24.87 10.68 -25.30
C GLN A 500 -25.15 9.32 -24.64
N ARG A 501 -24.19 8.74 -23.95
CA ARG A 501 -24.35 7.45 -23.25
C ARG A 501 -25.46 7.52 -22.18
N ARG A 502 -25.54 8.62 -21.43
CA ARG A 502 -26.62 8.82 -20.45
C ARG A 502 -27.98 8.93 -21.10
N ALA A 503 -28.11 9.66 -22.18
CA ALA A 503 -29.36 9.76 -22.94
C ALA A 503 -29.83 8.40 -23.45
N SER A 504 -28.89 7.55 -23.91
CA SER A 504 -29.19 6.19 -24.37
C SER A 504 -29.53 5.19 -23.25
N ALA A 505 -29.13 5.48 -22.00
CA ALA A 505 -29.38 4.63 -20.84
C ALA A 505 -30.70 4.95 -20.10
N LEU A 506 -31.35 6.08 -20.40
CA LEU A 506 -32.67 6.41 -19.87
C LEU A 506 -33.74 5.58 -20.61
N PRO A 507 -34.68 4.92 -19.91
CA PRO A 507 -35.78 4.23 -20.56
C PRO A 507 -36.52 5.26 -21.45
N ARG A 508 -36.79 4.87 -22.71
CA ARG A 508 -37.66 5.67 -23.57
C ARG A 508 -39.01 5.81 -22.86
N PRO A 509 -39.56 7.03 -22.74
CA PRO A 509 -40.93 7.15 -22.27
C PRO A 509 -41.77 6.28 -23.20
N ASN A 510 -42.59 5.40 -22.62
CA ASN A 510 -43.47 4.48 -23.32
C ASN A 510 -44.24 5.23 -24.43
N GLU A 511 -44.06 4.78 -25.68
CA GLU A 511 -45.04 5.02 -26.73
C GLU A 511 -46.28 4.18 -26.46
#